data_5fe0539ea284ad72281dc604a720ad88
#
_entry.id   5fe0539ea284ad72281dc604a720ad88
#
_cell.length_a   1.000
_cell.length_b   1.000
_cell.length_c   1.000
_cell.angle_alpha   90.00
_cell.angle_beta   90.00
_cell.angle_gamma   90.00
#
_symmetry.space_group_name_H-M   'P 1'
#
loop_
_entity.id
_entity.type
_entity.pdbx_description
1 polymer ?
#
loop_
_entity_poly.entity_id
_entity_poly.type
_entity_poly.pdbx_seq_one_letter_code
_entity_poly.pdbx_strand_id
1 'polypeptide(L)'
;MMDADTLFHSGELAAQERAGVEGLAARVSSFIRDHMPDQHRAFYQAQPFVVAASSDMQGRVWATIIEGEDGFIGSPDARTLTLATKIDPQDPLHEAVLAGVDIGVVGIELATRRRNRFSGRTRPTKDGFAIDIRQTFGNCPKYINEREWWRADTTMSQEAATSAQLSAEQIKRISAADTLFIGSGRHGSQEAISNGYDASHRGGEPGFVRVVGPKRLRIPDYTGNNFFNTIGNLLEDPRVGLLFVDFATGGLLHVTGRATVDWDPEEACDPSILRVIDVEIETVIDRPAALSLRWSAEPAAMTKLTVTEKVVEAEGIISFHLTPANGKVVTPFRAGQHLPIALDIPGHSAKLRRTYSLSGSAANPYYRITVKREAGGVGSQFLHDEVQVGDVIEAKPPAGDFVLPDDGKPLVLVSAGVGLTPMLAMLHEVSTDESDRPVWYFHGARNGRAYALGGEVDPLIAANSNAARQIFFSAPESTDYLGKTFDARGRITAADLLSLGAGPNAHYLLCGPLEFMTGLKTGLEAGGVATDQIKFETFGA
;
A
#
# COMPACT_ATOMS: atom_id res chain seq x y z
N MET A 1 14.48 -18.03 7.12
CA MET A 1 14.02 -17.55 5.81
C MET A 1 13.16 -18.64 5.22
N MET A 2 11.87 -18.41 4.97
CA MET A 2 11.04 -19.38 4.26
C MET A 2 11.57 -19.48 2.82
N ASP A 3 11.62 -20.70 2.29
CA ASP A 3 12.03 -20.94 0.91
C ASP A 3 10.99 -20.32 -0.03
N ALA A 4 11.41 -19.69 -1.13
CA ALA A 4 10.49 -19.06 -2.08
C ALA A 4 9.44 -20.06 -2.61
N ASP A 5 9.82 -21.31 -2.75
CA ASP A 5 8.95 -22.45 -3.16
C ASP A 5 7.86 -22.80 -2.12
N THR A 6 7.94 -22.27 -0.88
CA THR A 6 6.91 -22.46 0.14
C THR A 6 5.98 -21.25 0.27
N LEU A 7 6.38 -20.07 -0.24
CA LEU A 7 5.61 -18.83 -0.16
C LEU A 7 4.61 -18.70 -1.31
N PHE A 8 4.99 -19.17 -2.49
CA PHE A 8 4.15 -19.21 -3.69
C PHE A 8 3.75 -20.63 -4.01
N HIS A 9 2.51 -20.85 -4.41
CA HIS A 9 2.07 -22.15 -4.89
C HIS A 9 2.36 -22.35 -6.39
N SER A 10 2.21 -23.59 -6.87
CA SER A 10 2.52 -23.99 -8.26
C SER A 10 1.85 -23.11 -9.33
N GLY A 11 0.60 -22.71 -9.12
CA GLY A 11 -0.11 -21.83 -10.06
C GLY A 11 0.45 -20.41 -10.11
N GLU A 12 0.88 -19.84 -8.96
CA GLU A 12 1.53 -18.53 -8.91
C GLU A 12 2.90 -18.57 -9.59
N LEU A 13 3.69 -19.61 -9.34
CA LEU A 13 4.99 -19.82 -10.00
C LEU A 13 4.83 -19.98 -11.51
N ALA A 14 3.86 -20.78 -11.97
CA ALA A 14 3.56 -20.94 -13.39
C ALA A 14 3.11 -19.62 -14.06
N ALA A 15 2.34 -18.81 -13.34
CA ALA A 15 1.93 -17.50 -13.84
C ALA A 15 3.11 -16.52 -13.92
N GLN A 16 4.01 -16.53 -12.93
CA GLN A 16 5.25 -15.72 -12.91
C GLN A 16 6.20 -16.12 -14.04
N GLU A 17 6.41 -17.42 -14.26
CA GLU A 17 7.20 -17.97 -15.36
C GLU A 17 6.64 -17.52 -16.72
N ARG A 18 5.34 -17.72 -16.92
CA ARG A 18 4.68 -17.34 -18.17
C ARG A 18 4.75 -15.83 -18.44
N ALA A 19 4.78 -15.02 -17.39
CA ALA A 19 4.92 -13.56 -17.49
C ALA A 19 6.39 -13.09 -17.55
N GLY A 20 7.38 -13.97 -17.37
CA GLY A 20 8.82 -13.65 -17.39
C GLY A 20 9.28 -12.78 -16.22
N VAL A 21 8.70 -12.97 -15.03
CA VAL A 21 8.96 -12.12 -13.84
C VAL A 21 9.40 -12.89 -12.59
N GLU A 22 9.80 -14.14 -12.70
CA GLU A 22 10.20 -15.01 -11.57
C GLU A 22 11.31 -14.37 -10.72
N GLY A 23 12.31 -13.81 -11.37
CA GLY A 23 13.42 -13.15 -10.67
C GLY A 23 13.01 -11.91 -9.89
N LEU A 24 11.94 -11.22 -10.28
CA LEU A 24 11.39 -10.08 -9.54
C LEU A 24 10.55 -10.57 -8.37
N ALA A 25 9.66 -11.54 -8.58
CA ALA A 25 8.82 -12.11 -7.54
C ALA A 25 9.66 -12.72 -6.41
N ALA A 26 10.71 -13.46 -6.73
CA ALA A 26 11.65 -14.01 -5.74
C ALA A 26 12.32 -12.93 -4.89
N ARG A 27 12.72 -11.79 -5.49
CA ARG A 27 13.34 -10.68 -4.76
C ARG A 27 12.40 -10.00 -3.76
N VAL A 28 11.11 -9.92 -4.07
CA VAL A 28 10.12 -9.28 -3.20
C VAL A 28 9.38 -10.26 -2.27
N SER A 29 9.65 -11.55 -2.35
CA SER A 29 9.07 -12.58 -1.49
C SER A 29 9.31 -12.34 0.00
N SER A 30 10.43 -11.70 0.37
CA SER A 30 10.77 -11.33 1.75
C SER A 30 9.77 -10.36 2.39
N PHE A 31 8.89 -9.72 1.61
CA PHE A 31 7.81 -8.88 2.13
C PHE A 31 6.55 -9.68 2.49
N ILE A 32 6.46 -10.95 2.08
CA ILE A 32 5.41 -11.88 2.53
C ILE A 32 5.83 -12.43 3.89
N ARG A 33 4.95 -12.32 4.88
CA ARG A 33 5.19 -12.72 6.27
C ARG A 33 4.11 -13.65 6.77
N ASP A 34 4.42 -14.46 7.77
CA ASP A 34 3.49 -15.33 8.50
C ASP A 34 2.84 -14.64 9.72
N HIS A 35 3.08 -13.34 9.88
CA HIS A 35 2.56 -12.51 10.95
C HIS A 35 2.39 -11.06 10.49
N MET A 36 1.50 -10.31 11.14
CA MET A 36 1.29 -8.88 10.88
C MET A 36 2.30 -8.03 11.67
N PRO A 37 3.10 -7.20 10.99
CA PRO A 37 3.85 -6.13 11.66
C PRO A 37 2.89 -5.13 12.32
N ASP A 38 3.35 -4.40 13.33
CA ASP A 38 2.53 -3.42 14.05
C ASP A 38 1.88 -2.38 13.12
N GLN A 39 2.59 -1.96 12.08
CA GLN A 39 2.04 -1.06 11.06
C GLN A 39 0.80 -1.65 10.34
N HIS A 40 0.81 -2.96 10.02
CA HIS A 40 -0.34 -3.63 9.43
C HIS A 40 -1.46 -3.80 10.46
N ARG A 41 -1.13 -4.14 11.71
CA ARG A 41 -2.10 -4.26 12.80
C ARG A 41 -2.83 -2.94 13.03
N ALA A 42 -2.09 -1.84 13.17
CA ALA A 42 -2.65 -0.49 13.30
C ALA A 42 -3.52 -0.10 12.08
N PHE A 43 -3.07 -0.44 10.87
CA PHE A 43 -3.84 -0.20 9.65
C PHE A 43 -5.20 -0.91 9.68
N TYR A 44 -5.25 -2.22 10.03
CA TYR A 44 -6.51 -2.97 10.10
C TYR A 44 -7.41 -2.48 11.21
N GLN A 45 -6.87 -2.15 12.39
CA GLN A 45 -7.64 -1.62 13.52
C GLN A 45 -8.33 -0.28 13.21
N ALA A 46 -7.79 0.50 12.30
CA ALA A 46 -8.37 1.77 11.86
C ALA A 46 -9.42 1.61 10.74
N GLN A 47 -9.61 0.41 10.17
CA GLN A 47 -10.54 0.23 9.05
C GLN A 47 -11.99 0.15 9.54
N PRO A 48 -12.95 0.83 8.87
CA PRO A 48 -14.38 0.68 9.13
C PRO A 48 -14.96 -0.58 8.46
N PHE A 49 -14.23 -1.21 7.58
CA PHE A 49 -14.57 -2.44 6.88
C PHE A 49 -13.34 -3.18 6.37
N VAL A 50 -13.53 -4.45 6.03
CA VAL A 50 -12.59 -5.24 5.23
C VAL A 50 -13.35 -5.96 4.11
N VAL A 51 -12.66 -6.28 3.03
CA VAL A 51 -13.21 -7.16 1.99
C VAL A 51 -12.67 -8.56 2.21
N ALA A 52 -13.55 -9.52 2.26
CA ALA A 52 -13.24 -10.92 2.49
C ALA A 52 -13.61 -11.79 1.28
N ALA A 53 -12.86 -12.85 1.05
CA ALA A 53 -13.16 -13.88 0.07
C ALA A 53 -13.00 -15.27 0.66
N SER A 54 -13.99 -16.13 0.40
CA SER A 54 -13.99 -17.53 0.85
C SER A 54 -14.97 -18.34 -0.01
N SER A 55 -15.15 -19.63 0.30
CA SER A 55 -16.25 -20.42 -0.24
C SER A 55 -17.42 -20.50 0.74
N ASP A 56 -18.62 -20.61 0.20
CA ASP A 56 -19.80 -21.01 0.97
C ASP A 56 -19.78 -22.52 1.26
N MET A 57 -20.80 -22.99 1.96
CA MET A 57 -20.95 -24.40 2.32
C MET A 57 -21.17 -25.33 1.11
N GLN A 58 -21.48 -24.78 -0.06
CA GLN A 58 -21.61 -25.50 -1.33
C GLN A 58 -20.31 -25.46 -2.15
N GLY A 59 -19.26 -24.79 -1.65
CA GLY A 59 -17.97 -24.66 -2.31
C GLY A 59 -17.92 -23.58 -3.40
N ARG A 60 -18.93 -22.72 -3.54
CA ARG A 60 -18.91 -21.57 -4.45
C ARG A 60 -18.08 -20.46 -3.84
N VAL A 61 -17.22 -19.83 -4.63
CA VAL A 61 -16.36 -18.73 -4.16
C VAL A 61 -17.13 -17.42 -4.20
N TRP A 62 -17.04 -16.64 -3.13
CA TRP A 62 -17.65 -15.33 -2.99
C TRP A 62 -16.65 -14.31 -2.47
N ALA A 63 -16.90 -13.05 -2.80
CA ALA A 63 -16.27 -11.91 -2.15
C ALA A 63 -17.36 -11.05 -1.49
N THR A 64 -17.09 -10.51 -0.29
CA THR A 64 -18.04 -9.68 0.46
C THR A 64 -17.32 -8.59 1.24
N ILE A 65 -18.08 -7.57 1.69
CA ILE A 65 -17.62 -6.58 2.67
C ILE A 65 -18.13 -6.97 4.05
N ILE A 66 -17.21 -6.93 5.01
CA ILE A 66 -17.52 -7.08 6.44
C ILE A 66 -17.25 -5.74 7.08
N GLU A 67 -18.30 -5.07 7.55
CA GLU A 67 -18.24 -3.80 8.27
C GLU A 67 -18.57 -3.99 9.75
N GLY A 68 -18.21 -3.01 10.57
CA GLY A 68 -18.59 -2.96 11.99
C GLY A 68 -18.49 -1.54 12.53
N GLU A 69 -18.87 -1.33 13.78
CA GLU A 69 -18.68 -0.05 14.47
C GLU A 69 -17.20 0.31 14.57
N ASP A 70 -16.89 1.57 14.86
CA ASP A 70 -15.51 2.01 14.99
C ASP A 70 -14.77 1.20 16.07
N GLY A 71 -13.61 0.66 15.69
CA GLY A 71 -12.84 -0.22 16.57
C GLY A 71 -13.29 -1.69 16.59
N PHE A 72 -14.17 -2.12 15.69
CA PHE A 72 -14.61 -3.52 15.63
C PHE A 72 -13.48 -4.49 15.27
N ILE A 73 -12.39 -4.02 14.71
CA ILE A 73 -11.23 -4.84 14.39
C ILE A 73 -10.21 -4.73 15.52
N GLY A 74 -9.91 -5.84 16.17
CA GLY A 74 -8.86 -5.98 17.16
C GLY A 74 -7.71 -6.84 16.66
N SER A 75 -6.51 -6.63 17.20
CA SER A 75 -5.34 -7.49 16.94
C SER A 75 -4.63 -7.75 18.25
N PRO A 76 -5.03 -8.81 18.99
CA PRO A 76 -4.44 -9.10 20.29
C PRO A 76 -2.96 -9.46 20.21
N ASP A 77 -2.55 -10.07 19.11
CA ASP A 77 -1.17 -10.43 18.79
C ASP A 77 -0.90 -10.31 17.29
N ALA A 78 0.33 -10.60 16.87
CA ALA A 78 0.76 -10.47 15.47
C ALA A 78 0.17 -11.54 14.53
N ARG A 79 -0.47 -12.57 15.04
CA ARG A 79 -1.01 -13.71 14.27
C ARG A 79 -2.52 -13.83 14.35
N THR A 80 -3.19 -12.93 15.07
CA THR A 80 -4.63 -12.97 15.29
C THR A 80 -5.26 -11.62 14.97
N LEU A 81 -6.28 -11.63 14.13
CA LEU A 81 -7.20 -10.50 13.94
C LEU A 81 -8.58 -10.89 14.46
N THR A 82 -9.20 -10.04 15.28
CA THR A 82 -10.57 -10.26 15.78
C THR A 82 -11.52 -9.25 15.15
N LEU A 83 -12.71 -9.70 14.75
CA LEU A 83 -13.77 -8.86 14.21
C LEU A 83 -15.00 -8.98 15.12
N ALA A 84 -15.25 -7.93 15.90
CA ALA A 84 -16.41 -7.83 16.80
C ALA A 84 -17.63 -7.34 16.02
N THR A 85 -18.11 -8.15 15.09
CA THR A 85 -19.26 -7.88 14.24
C THR A 85 -19.97 -9.17 13.86
N LYS A 86 -21.23 -9.05 13.46
CA LYS A 86 -22.04 -10.16 12.93
C LYS A 86 -22.21 -9.98 11.44
N ILE A 87 -21.92 -11.02 10.69
CA ILE A 87 -22.21 -11.04 9.26
C ILE A 87 -23.73 -11.20 9.08
N ASP A 88 -24.30 -10.40 8.18
CA ASP A 88 -25.72 -10.47 7.85
C ASP A 88 -26.10 -11.89 7.37
N PRO A 89 -27.19 -12.49 7.84
CA PRO A 89 -27.66 -13.80 7.38
C PRO A 89 -27.92 -13.91 5.87
N GLN A 90 -28.15 -12.80 5.18
CA GLN A 90 -28.31 -12.75 3.73
C GLN A 90 -26.96 -12.70 2.98
N ASP A 91 -25.84 -12.61 3.69
CA ASP A 91 -24.52 -12.64 3.07
C ASP A 91 -24.12 -14.06 2.67
N PRO A 92 -23.61 -14.30 1.45
CA PRO A 92 -23.25 -15.64 1.00
C PRO A 92 -22.18 -16.34 1.84
N LEU A 93 -21.39 -15.59 2.62
CA LEU A 93 -20.35 -16.14 3.49
C LEU A 93 -20.77 -16.26 4.97
N HIS A 94 -22.01 -15.92 5.32
CA HIS A 94 -22.47 -15.92 6.71
C HIS A 94 -22.21 -17.25 7.44
N GLU A 95 -22.72 -18.35 6.91
CA GLU A 95 -22.57 -19.67 7.53
C GLU A 95 -21.11 -20.16 7.52
N ALA A 96 -20.41 -19.95 6.41
CA ALA A 96 -19.07 -20.43 6.22
C ALA A 96 -18.07 -19.80 7.20
N VAL A 97 -18.13 -18.49 7.40
CA VAL A 97 -17.23 -17.77 8.33
C VAL A 97 -17.42 -18.26 9.77
N LEU A 98 -18.67 -18.55 10.18
CA LEU A 98 -18.98 -19.09 11.50
C LEU A 98 -18.57 -20.56 11.66
N ALA A 99 -18.54 -21.33 10.57
CA ALA A 99 -18.11 -22.73 10.58
C ALA A 99 -16.58 -22.94 10.66
N GLY A 100 -15.78 -21.89 10.46
CA GLY A 100 -14.32 -21.98 10.51
C GLY A 100 -13.71 -22.38 9.18
N VAL A 101 -13.68 -21.45 8.23
CA VAL A 101 -13.14 -21.63 6.87
C VAL A 101 -11.84 -20.87 6.64
N ASP A 102 -11.13 -21.26 5.60
CA ASP A 102 -10.04 -20.46 5.06
C ASP A 102 -10.61 -19.20 4.43
N ILE A 103 -9.93 -18.06 4.64
CA ILE A 103 -10.38 -16.74 4.21
C ILE A 103 -9.21 -15.91 3.70
N GLY A 104 -9.42 -15.20 2.60
CA GLY A 104 -8.54 -14.13 2.14
C GLY A 104 -9.16 -12.77 2.46
N VAL A 105 -8.34 -11.83 2.90
CA VAL A 105 -8.82 -10.51 3.29
C VAL A 105 -7.96 -9.41 2.68
N VAL A 106 -8.61 -8.38 2.14
CA VAL A 106 -7.96 -7.12 1.80
C VAL A 106 -8.57 -5.99 2.64
N GLY A 107 -7.72 -5.34 3.45
CA GLY A 107 -8.02 -4.04 4.01
C GLY A 107 -7.68 -2.97 2.99
N ILE A 108 -8.58 -2.03 2.77
CA ILE A 108 -8.39 -0.96 1.80
C ILE A 108 -8.93 0.37 2.33
N GLU A 109 -8.06 1.36 2.39
CA GLU A 109 -8.39 2.74 2.69
C GLU A 109 -8.43 3.53 1.38
N LEU A 110 -9.64 3.70 0.83
CA LEU A 110 -9.81 4.31 -0.49
C LEU A 110 -9.33 5.76 -0.51
N ALA A 111 -9.52 6.52 0.57
CA ALA A 111 -9.14 7.93 0.66
C ALA A 111 -7.63 8.17 0.48
N THR A 112 -6.79 7.27 0.99
CA THR A 112 -5.33 7.37 0.92
C THR A 112 -4.71 6.40 -0.09
N ARG A 113 -5.53 5.56 -0.74
CA ARG A 113 -5.15 4.49 -1.67
C ARG A 113 -4.22 3.46 -1.05
N ARG A 114 -4.35 3.20 0.23
CA ARG A 114 -3.57 2.18 0.94
C ARG A 114 -4.34 0.87 0.98
N ARG A 115 -3.62 -0.23 0.83
CA ARG A 115 -4.19 -1.57 1.02
C ARG A 115 -3.14 -2.54 1.48
N ASN A 116 -3.57 -3.43 2.36
CA ASN A 116 -2.81 -4.58 2.82
C ASN A 116 -3.66 -5.84 2.65
N ARG A 117 -3.01 -6.98 2.50
CA ARG A 117 -3.67 -8.27 2.31
C ARG A 117 -3.16 -9.28 3.30
N PHE A 118 -4.04 -10.19 3.69
CA PHE A 118 -3.65 -11.39 4.42
C PHE A 118 -4.58 -12.55 4.08
N SER A 119 -4.12 -13.76 4.31
CA SER A 119 -4.91 -14.97 4.33
C SER A 119 -4.83 -15.62 5.71
N GLY A 120 -5.85 -16.41 6.05
CA GLY A 120 -5.91 -17.08 7.34
C GLY A 120 -7.09 -18.02 7.44
N ARG A 121 -7.42 -18.43 8.66
CA ARG A 121 -8.56 -19.30 8.96
C ARG A 121 -9.45 -18.66 10.02
N THR A 122 -10.75 -18.65 9.77
CA THR A 122 -11.74 -18.12 10.73
C THR A 122 -11.99 -19.09 11.87
N ARG A 123 -12.33 -18.54 13.04
CA ARG A 123 -12.90 -19.28 14.17
C ARG A 123 -13.91 -18.40 14.90
N PRO A 124 -15.04 -18.95 15.38
CA PRO A 124 -16.04 -18.17 16.07
C PRO A 124 -15.53 -17.64 17.41
N THR A 125 -16.02 -16.46 17.81
CA THR A 125 -15.81 -15.87 19.13
C THR A 125 -17.15 -15.47 19.73
N LYS A 126 -17.16 -15.00 20.99
CA LYS A 126 -18.39 -14.55 21.65
C LYS A 126 -19.07 -13.38 20.92
N ASP A 127 -18.27 -12.43 20.43
CA ASP A 127 -18.74 -11.15 19.89
C ASP A 127 -18.65 -11.06 18.35
N GLY A 128 -18.27 -12.17 17.69
CA GLY A 128 -18.09 -12.24 16.25
C GLY A 128 -17.21 -13.42 15.84
N PHE A 129 -16.07 -13.16 15.24
CA PHE A 129 -15.09 -14.19 14.86
C PHE A 129 -13.66 -13.66 14.93
N ALA A 130 -12.70 -14.57 14.96
CA ALA A 130 -11.28 -14.27 14.81
C ALA A 130 -10.73 -14.93 13.56
N ILE A 131 -9.62 -14.42 13.06
CA ILE A 131 -8.88 -14.97 11.92
C ILE A 131 -7.45 -15.23 12.39
N ASP A 132 -7.04 -16.49 12.34
CA ASP A 132 -5.67 -16.90 12.59
C ASP A 132 -4.89 -16.75 11.27
N ILE A 133 -3.87 -15.88 11.26
CA ILE A 133 -3.18 -15.39 10.08
C ILE A 133 -2.14 -16.39 9.60
N ARG A 134 -2.09 -16.63 8.28
CA ARG A 134 -1.11 -17.48 7.62
C ARG A 134 -0.08 -16.69 6.81
N GLN A 135 -0.56 -15.75 5.99
CA GLN A 135 0.29 -14.86 5.19
C GLN A 135 -0.23 -13.45 5.25
N THR A 136 0.68 -12.46 5.27
CA THR A 136 0.36 -11.05 5.14
C THR A 136 1.40 -10.31 4.31
N PHE A 137 0.97 -9.32 3.53
CA PHE A 137 1.84 -8.47 2.72
C PHE A 137 1.17 -7.16 2.33
N GLY A 138 2.00 -6.12 2.16
CA GLY A 138 1.58 -4.83 1.61
C GLY A 138 1.30 -4.93 0.11
N ASN A 139 0.53 -3.98 -0.41
CA ASN A 139 0.14 -3.97 -1.81
C ASN A 139 0.27 -2.57 -2.42
N CYS A 140 0.59 -2.51 -3.72
CA CYS A 140 0.74 -1.27 -4.48
C CYS A 140 -0.57 -0.46 -4.50
N PRO A 141 -0.53 0.90 -4.44
CA PRO A 141 -1.71 1.76 -4.51
C PRO A 141 -2.33 1.90 -5.91
N LYS A 142 -1.78 1.25 -6.93
CA LYS A 142 -2.25 1.37 -8.33
C LYS A 142 -3.74 0.99 -8.46
N TYR A 143 -4.44 1.71 -9.34
CA TYR A 143 -5.84 1.47 -9.73
C TYR A 143 -6.87 1.64 -8.61
N ILE A 144 -6.52 2.23 -7.47
CA ILE A 144 -7.48 2.57 -6.43
C ILE A 144 -8.06 3.95 -6.75
N ASN A 145 -9.36 4.02 -6.99
CA ASN A 145 -10.09 5.27 -7.10
C ASN A 145 -10.38 5.82 -5.71
N GLU A 146 -9.99 7.07 -5.48
CA GLU A 146 -10.07 7.70 -4.17
C GLU A 146 -11.50 8.05 -3.82
N ARG A 147 -11.91 7.69 -2.58
CA ARG A 147 -13.24 7.96 -2.04
C ARG A 147 -13.15 8.23 -0.56
N GLU A 148 -13.84 9.27 -0.08
CA GLU A 148 -14.11 9.47 1.34
C GLU A 148 -15.34 8.67 1.73
N TRP A 149 -15.40 8.19 2.97
CA TRP A 149 -16.52 7.42 3.47
C TRP A 149 -17.22 8.12 4.65
N TRP A 150 -18.49 7.80 4.83
CA TRP A 150 -19.27 8.17 6.01
C TRP A 150 -20.30 7.06 6.30
N ARG A 151 -20.88 7.09 7.49
CA ARG A 151 -22.01 6.21 7.83
C ARG A 151 -23.32 6.90 7.52
N ALA A 152 -24.27 6.17 6.95
CA ALA A 152 -25.63 6.65 6.77
C ALA A 152 -26.38 6.55 8.09
N ASP A 153 -27.20 7.55 8.39
CA ASP A 153 -27.98 7.61 9.65
C ASP A 153 -29.00 6.47 9.78
N THR A 154 -29.45 5.92 8.68
CA THR A 154 -30.43 4.83 8.64
C THR A 154 -30.13 3.89 7.46
N THR A 155 -30.00 2.60 7.75
CA THR A 155 -30.00 1.53 6.75
C THR A 155 -31.28 0.72 6.89
N MET A 156 -32.12 0.76 5.85
CA MET A 156 -33.21 -0.22 5.76
C MET A 156 -32.69 -1.40 4.94
N SER A 157 -32.34 -2.50 5.63
CA SER A 157 -32.01 -3.75 4.97
C SER A 157 -33.19 -4.18 4.11
N GLN A 158 -32.93 -4.44 2.84
CA GLN A 158 -33.90 -4.99 1.89
C GLN A 158 -33.59 -6.47 1.68
N GLU A 159 -34.58 -7.22 1.24
CA GLU A 159 -34.43 -8.64 0.95
C GLU A 159 -33.47 -8.85 -0.23
N ALA A 160 -32.54 -9.79 -0.08
CA ALA A 160 -31.60 -10.15 -1.13
C ALA A 160 -32.27 -10.89 -2.27
N ALA A 161 -31.98 -10.51 -3.50
CA ALA A 161 -32.47 -11.18 -4.71
C ALA A 161 -31.39 -12.10 -5.30
N THR A 162 -31.77 -13.36 -5.58
CA THR A 162 -30.86 -14.35 -6.18
C THR A 162 -31.31 -14.68 -7.59
N SER A 163 -30.35 -14.77 -8.53
CA SER A 163 -30.60 -15.16 -9.92
C SER A 163 -29.41 -15.94 -10.52
N ALA A 164 -29.64 -16.60 -11.68
CA ALA A 164 -28.60 -17.31 -12.41
C ALA A 164 -27.94 -16.46 -13.51
N GLN A 165 -28.31 -15.20 -13.63
CA GLN A 165 -27.79 -14.26 -14.63
C GLN A 165 -28.06 -12.81 -14.24
N LEU A 166 -27.32 -11.89 -14.82
CA LEU A 166 -27.49 -10.45 -14.60
C LEU A 166 -28.79 -9.91 -15.21
N SER A 167 -29.46 -9.05 -14.48
CA SER A 167 -30.53 -8.20 -14.99
C SER A 167 -29.99 -7.00 -15.77
N ALA A 168 -30.85 -6.31 -16.52
CA ALA A 168 -30.46 -5.09 -17.24
C ALA A 168 -29.94 -3.98 -16.31
N GLU A 169 -30.49 -3.86 -15.08
CA GLU A 169 -30.06 -2.90 -14.10
C GLU A 169 -28.67 -3.25 -13.52
N GLN A 170 -28.44 -4.53 -13.22
CA GLN A 170 -27.14 -5.02 -12.75
C GLN A 170 -26.06 -4.86 -13.83
N ILE A 171 -26.40 -5.06 -15.10
CA ILE A 171 -25.49 -4.78 -16.24
C ILE A 171 -25.09 -3.32 -16.25
N LYS A 172 -26.02 -2.38 -16.07
CA LYS A 172 -25.71 -0.95 -16.00
C LYS A 172 -24.79 -0.63 -14.82
N ARG A 173 -25.04 -1.20 -13.63
CA ARG A 173 -24.20 -1.02 -12.44
C ARG A 173 -22.77 -1.50 -12.70
N ILE A 174 -22.59 -2.68 -13.28
CA ILE A 174 -21.28 -3.22 -13.62
C ILE A 174 -20.58 -2.35 -14.68
N SER A 175 -21.32 -1.93 -15.70
CA SER A 175 -20.77 -1.08 -16.77
C SER A 175 -20.39 0.33 -16.32
N ALA A 176 -20.92 0.80 -15.19
CA ALA A 176 -20.56 2.08 -14.57
C ALA A 176 -19.51 1.93 -13.45
N ALA A 177 -19.17 0.70 -13.09
CA ALA A 177 -18.22 0.44 -12.00
C ALA A 177 -16.79 0.80 -12.42
N ASP A 178 -16.08 1.45 -11.52
CA ASP A 178 -14.65 1.75 -11.59
C ASP A 178 -13.83 0.90 -10.60
N THR A 179 -14.51 0.09 -9.82
CA THR A 179 -13.95 -0.72 -8.73
C THR A 179 -14.64 -2.07 -8.68
N LEU A 180 -13.83 -3.12 -8.51
CA LEU A 180 -14.26 -4.51 -8.37
C LEU A 180 -13.38 -5.19 -7.31
N PHE A 181 -13.98 -6.03 -6.47
CA PHE A 181 -13.23 -6.97 -5.64
C PHE A 181 -13.41 -8.39 -6.20
N ILE A 182 -12.30 -9.14 -6.23
CA ILE A 182 -12.25 -10.49 -6.77
C ILE A 182 -11.72 -11.43 -5.71
N GLY A 183 -12.46 -12.52 -5.47
CA GLY A 183 -12.08 -13.64 -4.63
C GLY A 183 -11.70 -14.85 -5.48
N SER A 184 -10.59 -15.49 -5.14
CA SER A 184 -10.12 -16.73 -5.73
C SER A 184 -9.44 -17.57 -4.66
N GLY A 185 -9.25 -18.86 -4.89
CA GLY A 185 -8.59 -19.69 -3.89
C GLY A 185 -8.02 -20.96 -4.48
N ARG A 186 -7.14 -21.57 -3.69
CA ARG A 186 -6.56 -22.86 -3.97
C ARG A 186 -6.75 -23.80 -2.79
N HIS A 187 -7.17 -25.02 -3.05
CA HIS A 187 -7.21 -26.10 -2.08
C HIS A 187 -6.21 -27.18 -2.51
N GLY A 188 -5.02 -27.17 -1.91
CA GLY A 188 -4.02 -28.21 -2.11
C GLY A 188 -4.25 -29.41 -1.17
N SER A 189 -3.68 -30.55 -1.53
CA SER A 189 -3.73 -31.80 -0.71
C SER A 189 -2.86 -31.77 0.54
N GLN A 190 -2.02 -30.75 0.72
CA GLN A 190 -1.13 -30.55 1.87
C GLN A 190 -1.44 -29.24 2.58
N GLU A 191 -1.24 -29.16 3.89
CA GLU A 191 -1.25 -27.92 4.66
C GLU A 191 -0.05 -27.05 4.28
N ALA A 192 -0.20 -26.26 3.22
CA ALA A 192 0.79 -25.27 2.82
C ALA A 192 0.32 -23.86 3.22
N ILE A 193 1.24 -22.99 3.58
CA ILE A 193 0.98 -21.60 3.96
C ILE A 193 0.35 -20.79 2.81
N SER A 194 0.62 -21.20 1.57
CA SER A 194 0.09 -20.64 0.33
C SER A 194 -1.29 -21.18 -0.08
N ASN A 195 -1.86 -22.13 0.67
CA ASN A 195 -3.23 -22.60 0.45
C ASN A 195 -4.25 -21.64 1.07
N GLY A 196 -5.45 -21.63 0.52
CA GLY A 196 -6.58 -20.84 1.03
C GLY A 196 -7.13 -19.87 0.00
N TYR A 197 -7.78 -18.83 0.49
CA TYR A 197 -8.41 -17.82 -0.36
C TYR A 197 -7.60 -16.53 -0.38
N ASP A 198 -7.82 -15.78 -1.44
CA ASP A 198 -7.27 -14.46 -1.67
C ASP A 198 -8.39 -13.49 -2.07
N ALA A 199 -8.42 -12.31 -1.45
CA ALA A 199 -9.24 -11.18 -1.83
C ALA A 199 -8.37 -10.10 -2.48
N SER A 200 -8.72 -9.68 -3.68
CA SER A 200 -7.99 -8.66 -4.43
C SER A 200 -8.91 -7.53 -4.88
N HIS A 201 -8.37 -6.32 -4.89
CA HIS A 201 -8.99 -5.15 -5.52
C HIS A 201 -8.57 -5.05 -6.99
N ARG A 202 -9.50 -4.74 -7.86
CA ARG A 202 -9.30 -4.35 -9.26
C ARG A 202 -9.98 -3.01 -9.50
N GLY A 203 -9.33 -2.12 -10.22
CA GLY A 203 -9.91 -0.82 -10.56
C GLY A 203 -9.48 -0.36 -11.93
N GLY A 204 -10.22 0.58 -12.48
CA GLY A 204 -9.99 1.18 -13.80
C GLY A 204 -10.94 2.35 -14.02
N GLU A 205 -10.99 2.85 -15.25
CA GLU A 205 -12.00 3.81 -15.63
C GLU A 205 -13.39 3.14 -15.60
N PRO A 206 -14.49 3.89 -15.37
CA PRO A 206 -15.84 3.35 -15.48
C PRO A 206 -16.04 2.55 -16.77
N GLY A 207 -16.52 1.31 -16.65
CA GLY A 207 -16.66 0.40 -17.78
C GLY A 207 -15.43 -0.47 -18.08
N PHE A 208 -14.40 -0.45 -17.24
CA PHE A 208 -13.23 -1.34 -17.41
C PHE A 208 -13.64 -2.83 -17.40
N VAL A 209 -14.70 -3.20 -16.66
CA VAL A 209 -15.30 -4.53 -16.73
C VAL A 209 -16.28 -4.59 -17.90
N ARG A 210 -15.96 -5.39 -18.90
CA ARG A 210 -16.83 -5.56 -20.07
C ARG A 210 -17.89 -6.62 -19.82
N VAL A 211 -19.16 -6.23 -19.92
CA VAL A 211 -20.29 -7.18 -19.90
C VAL A 211 -20.54 -7.66 -21.33
N VAL A 212 -20.21 -8.91 -21.61
CA VAL A 212 -20.39 -9.53 -22.95
C VAL A 212 -21.81 -10.07 -23.11
N GLY A 213 -22.49 -10.32 -22.00
CA GLY A 213 -23.87 -10.82 -21.98
C GLY A 213 -24.32 -11.05 -20.54
N PRO A 214 -25.57 -11.49 -20.32
CA PRO A 214 -26.12 -11.63 -18.97
C PRO A 214 -25.42 -12.68 -18.12
N LYS A 215 -24.58 -13.52 -18.71
CA LYS A 215 -23.82 -14.60 -18.03
C LYS A 215 -22.31 -14.49 -18.21
N ARG A 216 -21.78 -13.44 -18.85
CA ARG A 216 -20.35 -13.37 -19.14
C ARG A 216 -19.77 -11.99 -18.93
N LEU A 217 -18.67 -11.95 -18.18
CA LEU A 217 -17.87 -10.76 -17.90
C LEU A 217 -16.43 -10.95 -18.39
N ARG A 218 -15.80 -9.87 -18.86
CA ARG A 218 -14.37 -9.81 -19.18
C ARG A 218 -13.71 -8.73 -18.35
N ILE A 219 -12.71 -9.09 -17.56
CA ILE A 219 -12.02 -8.22 -16.59
C ILE A 219 -10.57 -8.07 -17.04
N PRO A 220 -10.09 -6.85 -17.35
CA PRO A 220 -8.70 -6.63 -17.72
C PRO A 220 -7.78 -6.85 -16.53
N ASP A 221 -6.61 -7.41 -16.79
CA ASP A 221 -5.51 -7.53 -15.83
C ASP A 221 -4.34 -6.68 -16.29
N TYR A 222 -4.03 -5.66 -15.50
CA TYR A 222 -2.99 -4.68 -15.73
C TYR A 222 -1.71 -5.01 -14.96
N THR A 223 -0.64 -4.24 -15.16
CA THR A 223 0.61 -4.38 -14.41
C THR A 223 0.38 -4.20 -12.91
N GLY A 224 0.70 -5.23 -12.12
CA GLY A 224 0.55 -5.26 -10.66
C GLY A 224 1.87 -5.47 -9.91
N ASN A 225 1.79 -6.14 -8.74
CA ASN A 225 2.93 -6.49 -7.88
C ASN A 225 3.69 -7.76 -8.32
N ASN A 226 3.25 -8.43 -9.38
CA ASN A 226 3.81 -9.65 -9.93
C ASN A 226 3.78 -10.89 -9.00
N PHE A 227 3.00 -10.87 -7.92
CA PHE A 227 2.79 -12.07 -7.09
C PHE A 227 1.84 -13.06 -7.76
N PHE A 228 0.92 -12.58 -8.58
CA PHE A 228 -0.03 -13.38 -9.35
C PHE A 228 -1.03 -14.19 -8.51
N ASN A 229 -1.31 -13.81 -7.25
CA ASN A 229 -2.21 -14.58 -6.39
C ASN A 229 -3.53 -14.93 -7.09
N THR A 230 -4.27 -13.95 -7.62
CA THR A 230 -5.53 -14.21 -8.33
C THR A 230 -5.33 -15.09 -9.58
N ILE A 231 -4.37 -14.74 -10.43
CA ILE A 231 -4.13 -15.47 -11.69
C ILE A 231 -3.64 -16.89 -11.38
N GLY A 232 -2.70 -17.05 -10.44
CA GLY A 232 -2.18 -18.35 -10.03
C GLY A 232 -3.26 -19.26 -9.45
N ASN A 233 -4.13 -18.71 -8.59
CA ASN A 233 -5.29 -19.44 -8.08
C ASN A 233 -6.19 -19.93 -9.24
N LEU A 234 -6.51 -19.04 -10.20
CA LEU A 234 -7.39 -19.38 -11.33
C LEU A 234 -6.79 -20.38 -12.31
N LEU A 235 -5.47 -20.53 -12.37
CA LEU A 235 -4.83 -21.60 -13.16
C LEU A 235 -5.06 -22.99 -12.55
N GLU A 236 -5.25 -23.09 -11.24
CA GLU A 236 -5.48 -24.35 -10.53
C GLU A 236 -6.95 -24.61 -10.21
N ASP A 237 -7.68 -23.57 -9.82
CA ASP A 237 -9.11 -23.63 -9.48
C ASP A 237 -9.86 -22.50 -10.16
N PRO A 238 -10.68 -22.77 -11.18
CA PRO A 238 -11.37 -21.75 -11.95
C PRO A 238 -12.53 -21.06 -11.20
N ARG A 239 -12.88 -21.49 -9.99
CA ARG A 239 -13.95 -20.85 -9.20
C ARG A 239 -13.56 -19.44 -8.79
N VAL A 240 -14.47 -18.50 -8.98
CA VAL A 240 -14.24 -17.07 -8.73
C VAL A 240 -15.46 -16.42 -8.11
N GLY A 241 -15.21 -15.51 -7.17
CA GLY A 241 -16.22 -14.62 -6.61
C GLY A 241 -15.91 -13.16 -6.97
N LEU A 242 -16.90 -12.43 -7.42
CA LEU A 242 -16.79 -11.01 -7.73
C LEU A 242 -17.75 -10.21 -6.84
N LEU A 243 -17.32 -9.03 -6.44
CA LEU A 243 -18.14 -8.09 -5.68
C LEU A 243 -18.06 -6.71 -6.30
N PHE A 244 -19.22 -6.18 -6.67
CA PHE A 244 -19.40 -4.78 -7.08
C PHE A 244 -20.13 -4.04 -5.97
N VAL A 245 -19.60 -2.89 -5.60
CA VAL A 245 -20.14 -2.04 -4.53
C VAL A 245 -20.85 -0.85 -5.16
N ASP A 246 -22.09 -0.64 -4.79
CA ASP A 246 -22.74 0.65 -5.01
C ASP A 246 -22.33 1.60 -3.89
N PHE A 247 -21.33 2.40 -4.14
CA PHE A 247 -20.75 3.33 -3.16
C PHE A 247 -21.73 4.40 -2.66
N ALA A 248 -22.75 4.74 -3.45
CA ALA A 248 -23.74 5.74 -3.06
C ALA A 248 -24.82 5.17 -2.12
N THR A 249 -25.22 3.91 -2.34
CA THR A 249 -26.33 3.29 -1.59
C THR A 249 -25.88 2.26 -0.57
N GLY A 250 -24.62 1.83 -0.62
CA GLY A 250 -24.11 0.72 0.19
C GLY A 250 -24.62 -0.66 -0.28
N GLY A 251 -25.16 -0.75 -1.48
CA GLY A 251 -25.60 -2.00 -2.07
C GLY A 251 -24.44 -2.88 -2.51
N LEU A 252 -24.59 -4.20 -2.35
CA LEU A 252 -23.60 -5.21 -2.74
C LEU A 252 -24.17 -6.11 -3.82
N LEU A 253 -23.48 -6.21 -4.95
CA LEU A 253 -23.77 -7.16 -6.01
C LEU A 253 -22.69 -8.24 -6.01
N HIS A 254 -23.04 -9.40 -5.49
CA HIS A 254 -22.18 -10.57 -5.46
C HIS A 254 -22.40 -11.42 -6.70
N VAL A 255 -21.33 -11.88 -7.31
CA VAL A 255 -21.37 -12.77 -8.47
C VAL A 255 -20.39 -13.92 -8.22
N THR A 256 -20.84 -15.14 -8.43
CA THR A 256 -19.97 -16.32 -8.43
C THR A 256 -20.04 -17.03 -9.76
N GLY A 257 -18.94 -17.69 -10.14
CA GLY A 257 -18.85 -18.42 -11.40
C GLY A 257 -17.49 -19.08 -11.59
N ARG A 258 -17.17 -19.31 -12.87
CA ARG A 258 -15.89 -19.92 -13.27
C ARG A 258 -15.13 -18.97 -14.20
N ALA A 259 -13.83 -18.88 -14.00
CA ALA A 259 -12.96 -17.99 -14.76
C ALA A 259 -11.91 -18.76 -15.56
N THR A 260 -11.57 -18.20 -16.72
CA THR A 260 -10.38 -18.56 -17.49
C THR A 260 -9.51 -17.34 -17.73
N VAL A 261 -8.20 -17.55 -17.88
CA VAL A 261 -7.25 -16.44 -18.13
C VAL A 261 -6.82 -16.47 -19.59
N ASP A 262 -7.19 -15.42 -20.30
CA ASP A 262 -6.73 -15.14 -21.67
C ASP A 262 -5.41 -14.33 -21.58
N TRP A 263 -4.32 -14.94 -22.02
CA TRP A 263 -2.97 -14.38 -21.93
C TRP A 263 -2.55 -13.56 -23.14
N ASP A 264 -3.30 -13.62 -24.22
CA ASP A 264 -3.04 -12.90 -25.47
C ASP A 264 -4.35 -12.39 -26.07
N PRO A 265 -5.00 -11.42 -25.40
CA PRO A 265 -6.31 -10.96 -25.80
C PRO A 265 -6.26 -10.17 -27.13
N GLU A 266 -6.72 -10.77 -28.22
CA GLU A 266 -6.74 -10.16 -29.56
C GLU A 266 -7.53 -8.83 -29.63
N GLU A 267 -8.47 -8.61 -28.72
CA GLU A 267 -9.36 -7.43 -28.69
C GLU A 267 -8.89 -6.33 -27.71
N ALA A 268 -7.68 -6.41 -27.17
CA ALA A 268 -7.18 -5.37 -26.28
C ALA A 268 -6.86 -4.09 -27.08
N CYS A 269 -7.84 -3.20 -27.19
CA CYS A 269 -7.63 -1.85 -27.77
C CYS A 269 -6.70 -0.99 -26.90
N ASP A 270 -6.45 -1.40 -25.65
CA ASP A 270 -5.58 -0.71 -24.68
C ASP A 270 -4.31 -1.54 -24.46
N PRO A 271 -3.13 -1.04 -24.85
CA PRO A 271 -1.86 -1.75 -24.69
C PRO A 271 -1.44 -1.96 -23.21
N SER A 272 -2.11 -1.34 -22.26
CA SER A 272 -1.88 -1.57 -20.82
C SER A 272 -2.55 -2.86 -20.31
N ILE A 273 -3.45 -3.46 -21.08
CA ILE A 273 -4.09 -4.74 -20.76
C ILE A 273 -3.12 -5.87 -21.11
N LEU A 274 -2.62 -6.55 -20.10
CA LEU A 274 -1.67 -7.65 -20.30
C LEU A 274 -2.37 -9.01 -20.46
N ARG A 275 -3.54 -9.17 -19.85
CA ARG A 275 -4.35 -10.39 -19.82
C ARG A 275 -5.81 -10.01 -19.60
N VAL A 276 -6.70 -10.96 -19.83
CA VAL A 276 -8.12 -10.82 -19.51
C VAL A 276 -8.59 -12.04 -18.70
N ILE A 277 -9.29 -11.78 -17.62
CA ILE A 277 -10.02 -12.79 -16.87
C ILE A 277 -11.44 -12.86 -17.44
N ASP A 278 -11.76 -13.98 -18.07
CA ASP A 278 -13.08 -14.23 -18.67
C ASP A 278 -13.91 -15.05 -17.69
N VAL A 279 -15.07 -14.53 -17.26
CA VAL A 279 -15.88 -15.11 -16.19
C VAL A 279 -17.23 -15.54 -16.73
N GLU A 280 -17.56 -16.82 -16.58
CA GLU A 280 -18.89 -17.36 -16.78
C GLU A 280 -19.66 -17.38 -15.45
N ILE A 281 -20.79 -16.68 -15.42
CA ILE A 281 -21.61 -16.46 -14.22
C ILE A 281 -22.49 -17.67 -13.95
N GLU A 282 -22.46 -18.17 -12.71
CA GLU A 282 -23.33 -19.25 -12.20
C GLU A 282 -24.46 -18.72 -11.31
N THR A 283 -24.14 -17.78 -10.41
CA THR A 283 -25.13 -17.21 -9.47
C THR A 283 -24.82 -15.74 -9.19
N VAL A 284 -25.87 -14.96 -9.07
CA VAL A 284 -25.85 -13.54 -8.69
C VAL A 284 -26.71 -13.35 -7.45
N ILE A 285 -26.20 -12.63 -6.45
CA ILE A 285 -26.94 -12.19 -5.26
C ILE A 285 -26.85 -10.67 -5.20
N ASP A 286 -28.00 -10.00 -5.27
CA ASP A 286 -28.10 -8.55 -5.14
C ASP A 286 -28.64 -8.19 -3.76
N ARG A 287 -27.89 -7.47 -2.97
CA ARG A 287 -28.22 -7.03 -1.61
C ARG A 287 -28.29 -5.49 -1.57
N PRO A 288 -29.46 -4.91 -1.81
CA PRO A 288 -29.62 -3.46 -1.79
C PRO A 288 -29.37 -2.91 -0.37
N ALA A 289 -28.67 -1.77 -0.26
CA ALA A 289 -28.39 -1.09 1.00
C ALA A 289 -27.85 -2.03 2.10
N ALA A 290 -26.99 -2.98 1.72
CA ALA A 290 -26.43 -4.00 2.61
C ALA A 290 -25.49 -3.42 3.67
N LEU A 291 -24.91 -2.25 3.41
CA LEU A 291 -23.93 -1.59 4.28
C LEU A 291 -24.49 -0.31 4.89
N SER A 292 -24.01 0.04 6.09
CA SER A 292 -24.17 1.38 6.66
C SER A 292 -23.24 2.40 5.98
N LEU A 293 -22.11 1.95 5.45
CA LEU A 293 -21.11 2.78 4.82
C LEU A 293 -21.57 3.32 3.46
N ARG A 294 -21.20 4.56 3.21
CA ARG A 294 -21.34 5.27 1.92
C ARG A 294 -20.01 5.89 1.55
N TRP A 295 -19.80 6.12 0.26
CA TRP A 295 -18.57 6.74 -0.22
C TRP A 295 -18.86 7.84 -1.23
N SER A 296 -17.99 8.87 -1.26
CA SER A 296 -18.08 9.95 -2.23
C SER A 296 -17.92 9.43 -3.66
N ALA A 297 -18.63 10.06 -4.59
CA ALA A 297 -18.44 9.81 -6.03
C ALA A 297 -17.10 10.36 -6.52
N GLU A 298 -16.64 11.45 -5.91
CA GLU A 298 -15.42 12.17 -6.28
C GLU A 298 -14.43 12.16 -5.11
N PRO A 299 -13.12 12.24 -5.39
CA PRO A 299 -12.11 12.44 -4.37
C PRO A 299 -12.35 13.73 -3.59
N ALA A 300 -11.88 13.79 -2.34
CA ALA A 300 -11.86 15.04 -1.58
C ALA A 300 -11.19 16.17 -2.38
N ALA A 301 -11.73 17.37 -2.27
CA ALA A 301 -11.21 18.54 -2.98
C ALA A 301 -9.74 18.77 -2.64
N MET A 302 -8.93 18.97 -3.66
CA MET A 302 -7.51 19.27 -3.49
C MET A 302 -7.32 20.74 -3.08
N THR A 303 -6.39 20.98 -2.17
CA THR A 303 -5.96 22.34 -1.81
C THR A 303 -4.94 22.83 -2.83
N LYS A 304 -5.10 24.06 -3.28
CA LYS A 304 -4.12 24.74 -4.13
C LYS A 304 -2.96 25.25 -3.28
N LEU A 305 -1.75 24.85 -3.62
CA LEU A 305 -0.51 25.28 -2.98
C LEU A 305 0.32 26.08 -3.98
N THR A 306 0.80 27.24 -3.57
CA THR A 306 1.72 28.06 -4.38
C THR A 306 3.16 27.64 -4.10
N VAL A 307 3.95 27.49 -5.13
CA VAL A 307 5.39 27.31 -5.04
C VAL A 307 6.01 28.64 -4.62
N THR A 308 6.49 28.71 -3.39
CA THR A 308 7.10 29.95 -2.86
C THR A 308 8.61 29.98 -3.03
N GLU A 309 9.23 28.80 -3.14
CA GLU A 309 10.67 28.67 -3.36
C GLU A 309 10.98 27.39 -4.13
N LYS A 310 12.04 27.45 -4.96
CA LYS A 310 12.59 26.31 -5.72
C LYS A 310 14.10 26.30 -5.55
N VAL A 311 14.63 25.33 -4.81
CA VAL A 311 16.04 25.25 -4.41
C VAL A 311 16.71 24.05 -5.03
N VAL A 312 17.86 24.26 -5.70
CA VAL A 312 18.70 23.14 -6.17
C VAL A 312 19.53 22.64 -5.00
N GLU A 313 19.24 21.43 -4.54
CA GLU A 313 19.88 20.84 -3.37
C GLU A 313 21.13 20.01 -3.73
N ALA A 314 21.07 19.32 -4.87
CA ALA A 314 22.13 18.48 -5.37
C ALA A 314 21.95 18.24 -6.88
N GLU A 315 22.89 17.54 -7.52
CA GLU A 315 22.79 17.16 -8.94
C GLU A 315 21.50 16.36 -9.19
N GLY A 316 20.57 16.95 -9.95
CA GLY A 316 19.28 16.35 -10.28
C GLY A 316 18.30 16.24 -9.11
N ILE A 317 18.48 17.03 -8.03
CA ILE A 317 17.58 17.06 -6.88
C ILE A 317 17.19 18.51 -6.55
N ILE A 318 15.89 18.78 -6.51
CA ILE A 318 15.33 20.12 -6.25
C ILE A 318 14.31 20.01 -5.10
N SER A 319 14.35 20.98 -4.19
CA SER A 319 13.30 21.20 -3.18
C SER A 319 12.31 22.28 -3.65
N PHE A 320 11.04 22.05 -3.35
CA PHE A 320 9.95 23.02 -3.53
C PHE A 320 9.34 23.34 -2.18
N HIS A 321 9.25 24.63 -1.84
CA HIS A 321 8.48 25.12 -0.71
C HIS A 321 7.08 25.47 -1.20
N LEU A 322 6.07 24.97 -0.50
CA LEU A 322 4.67 25.04 -0.92
C LEU A 322 3.81 25.61 0.22
N THR A 323 3.07 26.68 -0.07
CA THR A 323 2.14 27.29 0.90
C THR A 323 0.73 27.31 0.34
N PRO A 324 -0.32 27.25 1.18
CA PRO A 324 -1.70 27.35 0.70
C PRO A 324 -1.96 28.67 -0.04
N ALA A 325 -2.43 28.57 -1.30
CA ALA A 325 -2.69 29.73 -2.16
C ALA A 325 -3.75 30.70 -1.61
N ASN A 326 -4.57 30.25 -0.66
CA ASN A 326 -5.59 31.05 0.01
C ASN A 326 -5.08 31.75 1.27
N GLY A 327 -3.77 31.74 1.55
CA GLY A 327 -3.15 32.36 2.71
C GLY A 327 -3.44 31.71 4.07
N LYS A 328 -4.07 30.51 4.08
CA LYS A 328 -4.27 29.74 5.31
C LYS A 328 -2.95 29.10 5.77
N VAL A 329 -2.91 28.69 7.02
CA VAL A 329 -1.81 27.91 7.58
C VAL A 329 -1.81 26.52 6.93
N VAL A 330 -0.62 25.93 6.76
CA VAL A 330 -0.47 24.54 6.32
C VAL A 330 -1.14 23.58 7.31
N THR A 331 -1.75 22.53 6.81
CA THR A 331 -2.27 21.47 7.69
C THR A 331 -1.09 20.79 8.41
N PRO A 332 -1.14 20.66 9.74
CA PRO A 332 -0.10 19.95 10.47
C PRO A 332 0.16 18.55 9.92
N PHE A 333 1.41 18.10 9.99
CA PHE A 333 1.79 16.74 9.57
C PHE A 333 2.76 16.14 10.60
N ARG A 334 2.88 14.82 10.60
CA ARG A 334 3.89 14.08 11.38
C ARG A 334 5.11 13.82 10.50
N ALA A 335 6.32 13.94 11.06
CA ALA A 335 7.55 13.66 10.33
C ALA A 335 7.56 12.23 9.76
N GLY A 336 7.91 12.14 8.47
CA GLY A 336 7.85 10.91 7.69
C GLY A 336 6.61 10.78 6.79
N GLN A 337 5.56 11.59 7.00
CA GLN A 337 4.42 11.63 6.09
C GLN A 337 4.79 12.20 4.72
N HIS A 338 3.98 11.88 3.72
CA HIS A 338 4.10 12.36 2.35
C HIS A 338 2.95 13.28 1.96
N LEU A 339 3.19 14.12 0.95
CA LEU A 339 2.20 15.01 0.34
C LEU A 339 1.74 14.42 -1.00
N PRO A 340 0.48 14.00 -1.13
CA PRO A 340 -0.09 13.63 -2.43
C PRO A 340 -0.36 14.90 -3.26
N ILE A 341 0.21 14.99 -4.46
CA ILE A 341 0.03 16.11 -5.38
C ILE A 341 -0.57 15.67 -6.71
N ALA A 342 -1.23 16.61 -7.40
CA ALA A 342 -1.71 16.44 -8.76
C ALA A 342 -1.11 17.51 -9.67
N LEU A 343 -0.48 17.08 -10.74
CA LEU A 343 0.20 17.90 -11.73
C LEU A 343 -0.64 17.97 -13.00
N ASP A 344 -0.91 19.18 -13.47
CA ASP A 344 -1.55 19.42 -14.75
C ASP A 344 -0.47 19.52 -15.82
N ILE A 345 -0.22 18.40 -16.52
CA ILE A 345 0.88 18.34 -17.50
C ILE A 345 0.32 18.54 -18.90
N PRO A 346 0.82 19.53 -19.66
CA PRO A 346 0.36 19.79 -21.03
C PRO A 346 0.42 18.53 -21.91
N GLY A 347 -0.65 18.26 -22.64
CA GLY A 347 -0.75 17.10 -23.52
C GLY A 347 -1.23 15.79 -22.85
N HIS A 348 -1.49 15.79 -21.54
CA HIS A 348 -2.11 14.67 -20.83
C HIS A 348 -3.60 14.94 -20.62
N SER A 349 -4.44 13.93 -20.85
CA SER A 349 -5.90 14.05 -20.70
C SER A 349 -6.37 14.10 -19.24
N ALA A 350 -5.54 13.68 -18.30
CA ALA A 350 -5.82 13.67 -16.88
C ALA A 350 -4.62 14.17 -16.07
N LYS A 351 -4.88 14.76 -14.90
CA LYS A 351 -3.82 15.20 -13.97
C LYS A 351 -2.99 14.01 -13.50
N LEU A 352 -1.68 14.15 -13.57
CA LEU A 352 -0.75 13.15 -13.08
C LEU A 352 -0.62 13.25 -11.56
N ARG A 353 -0.99 12.18 -10.85
CA ARG A 353 -0.88 12.11 -9.38
C ARG A 353 0.42 11.48 -8.95
N ARG A 354 1.09 12.10 -7.96
CA ARG A 354 2.33 11.62 -7.34
C ARG A 354 2.32 11.91 -5.85
N THR A 355 3.08 11.14 -5.10
CA THR A 355 3.31 11.36 -3.67
C THR A 355 4.79 11.64 -3.44
N TYR A 356 5.08 12.66 -2.62
CA TYR A 356 6.45 13.01 -2.24
C TYR A 356 6.54 13.13 -0.72
N SER A 357 7.51 12.44 -0.11
CA SER A 357 7.75 12.57 1.33
C SER A 357 8.07 14.02 1.68
N LEU A 358 7.50 14.49 2.77
CA LEU A 358 7.82 15.79 3.33
C LEU A 358 9.22 15.74 3.93
N SER A 359 10.08 16.70 3.58
CA SER A 359 11.50 16.72 3.93
C SER A 359 11.90 17.83 4.89
N GLY A 360 10.96 18.71 5.25
CA GLY A 360 11.16 19.81 6.19
C GLY A 360 10.62 19.53 7.58
N SER A 361 10.86 20.47 8.50
CA SER A 361 10.25 20.44 9.84
C SER A 361 8.73 20.61 9.78
N ALA A 362 8.01 19.86 10.62
CA ALA A 362 6.56 20.03 10.79
C ALA A 362 6.17 21.39 11.39
N ALA A 363 7.11 22.11 12.00
CA ALA A 363 6.93 23.45 12.53
C ALA A 363 7.03 24.56 11.47
N ASN A 364 7.46 24.24 10.24
CA ASN A 364 7.57 25.22 9.17
C ASN A 364 6.19 25.72 8.73
N PRO A 365 6.04 26.99 8.32
CA PRO A 365 4.80 27.52 7.78
C PRO A 365 4.55 27.11 6.31
N TYR A 366 5.30 26.17 5.78
CA TYR A 366 5.23 25.62 4.42
C TYR A 366 5.52 24.12 4.41
N TYR A 367 5.05 23.43 3.40
CA TYR A 367 5.50 22.09 3.09
C TYR A 367 6.76 22.15 2.23
N ARG A 368 7.73 21.26 2.49
CA ARG A 368 8.87 21.05 1.60
C ARG A 368 8.82 19.63 1.02
N ILE A 369 8.76 19.55 -0.29
CA ILE A 369 8.99 18.30 -1.03
C ILE A 369 10.33 18.39 -1.77
N THR A 370 11.12 17.33 -1.73
CA THR A 370 12.42 17.26 -2.40
C THR A 370 12.38 16.15 -3.45
N VAL A 371 12.56 16.55 -4.71
CA VAL A 371 12.27 15.72 -5.88
C VAL A 371 13.54 15.43 -6.64
N LYS A 372 13.82 14.14 -6.83
CA LYS A 372 14.87 13.67 -7.73
C LYS A 372 14.34 13.57 -9.15
N ARG A 373 15.08 14.08 -10.13
CA ARG A 373 14.77 13.98 -11.56
C ARG A 373 15.05 12.56 -12.06
N GLU A 374 14.01 11.78 -12.33
CA GLU A 374 14.14 10.42 -12.85
C GLU A 374 14.12 10.39 -14.38
N ALA A 375 14.98 9.58 -15.01
CA ALA A 375 15.17 9.56 -16.48
C ALA A 375 13.90 9.20 -17.27
N GLY A 376 12.97 8.41 -16.70
CA GLY A 376 11.68 8.08 -17.29
C GLY A 376 10.48 8.69 -16.55
N GLY A 377 10.74 9.59 -15.59
CA GLY A 377 9.71 10.07 -14.67
C GLY A 377 9.00 11.33 -15.17
N VAL A 378 7.90 11.21 -15.88
CA VAL A 378 7.14 12.35 -16.43
C VAL A 378 6.87 13.43 -15.37
N GLY A 379 6.40 13.06 -14.17
CA GLY A 379 6.10 14.03 -13.11
C GLY A 379 7.34 14.72 -12.54
N SER A 380 8.44 13.97 -12.31
CA SER A 380 9.66 14.55 -11.79
C SER A 380 10.35 15.46 -12.81
N GLN A 381 10.31 15.12 -14.11
CA GLN A 381 10.80 15.99 -15.17
C GLN A 381 9.98 17.28 -15.27
N PHE A 382 8.65 17.18 -15.28
CA PHE A 382 7.77 18.36 -15.29
C PHE A 382 8.04 19.30 -14.10
N LEU A 383 8.19 18.77 -12.89
CA LEU A 383 8.53 19.56 -11.71
C LEU A 383 9.88 20.27 -11.87
N HIS A 384 10.89 19.57 -12.39
CA HIS A 384 12.22 20.15 -12.60
C HIS A 384 12.26 21.21 -13.68
N ASP A 385 11.65 20.93 -14.83
CA ASP A 385 11.84 21.69 -16.05
C ASP A 385 10.83 22.82 -16.23
N GLU A 386 9.59 22.61 -15.84
CA GLU A 386 8.48 23.53 -16.14
C GLU A 386 7.99 24.33 -14.91
N VAL A 387 7.90 23.68 -13.73
CA VAL A 387 7.35 24.35 -12.54
C VAL A 387 8.30 25.43 -12.01
N GLN A 388 7.77 26.65 -11.80
CA GLN A 388 8.50 27.82 -11.32
C GLN A 388 7.91 28.38 -10.01
N VAL A 389 8.64 29.27 -9.35
CA VAL A 389 8.14 30.06 -8.22
C VAL A 389 6.93 30.89 -8.66
N GLY A 390 5.86 30.84 -7.92
CA GLY A 390 4.56 31.45 -8.23
C GLY A 390 3.54 30.50 -8.84
N ASP A 391 3.96 29.34 -9.35
CA ASP A 391 3.04 28.33 -9.89
C ASP A 391 2.23 27.67 -8.78
N VAL A 392 1.08 27.11 -9.19
CA VAL A 392 0.13 26.46 -8.28
C VAL A 392 0.11 24.97 -8.53
N ILE A 393 0.33 24.19 -7.48
CA ILE A 393 0.21 22.74 -7.47
C ILE A 393 -0.99 22.36 -6.59
N GLU A 394 -1.80 21.43 -7.04
CA GLU A 394 -2.88 20.88 -6.22
C GLU A 394 -2.36 19.74 -5.34
N ALA A 395 -2.76 19.74 -4.07
CA ALA A 395 -2.34 18.73 -3.10
C ALA A 395 -3.49 18.31 -2.19
N LYS A 396 -3.45 17.07 -1.74
CA LYS A 396 -4.25 16.59 -0.61
C LYS A 396 -3.53 16.87 0.71
N PRO A 397 -4.23 16.78 1.85
CA PRO A 397 -3.56 16.81 3.16
C PRO A 397 -2.44 15.77 3.24
N PRO A 398 -1.39 16.01 4.04
CA PRO A 398 -0.34 15.03 4.32
C PRO A 398 -0.91 13.71 4.80
N ALA A 399 -0.33 12.60 4.34
CA ALA A 399 -0.77 11.24 4.64
C ALA A 399 0.41 10.28 4.80
N GLY A 400 0.16 9.06 5.28
CA GLY A 400 1.15 8.01 5.43
C GLY A 400 1.44 7.64 6.89
N ASP A 401 1.88 6.39 7.11
CA ASP A 401 2.13 5.82 8.44
C ASP A 401 3.61 5.57 8.71
N PHE A 402 4.46 5.93 7.76
CA PHE A 402 5.89 5.87 7.97
C PHE A 402 6.32 7.05 8.84
N VAL A 403 5.96 6.99 10.12
CA VAL A 403 6.17 8.07 11.10
C VAL A 403 7.01 7.58 12.28
N LEU A 404 7.55 8.52 13.05
CA LEU A 404 8.30 8.22 14.26
C LEU A 404 7.44 7.42 15.25
N PRO A 405 7.99 6.35 15.85
CA PRO A 405 7.38 5.67 16.99
C PRO A 405 7.44 6.53 18.26
N ASP A 406 6.36 6.52 19.03
CA ASP A 406 6.20 7.37 20.25
C ASP A 406 6.62 6.63 21.55
N ASP A 407 7.34 5.49 21.46
CA ASP A 407 7.64 4.62 22.60
C ASP A 407 9.00 4.88 23.28
N GLY A 408 9.73 5.92 22.85
CA GLY A 408 11.00 6.34 23.44
C GLY A 408 12.19 5.39 23.22
N LYS A 409 12.01 4.29 22.48
CA LYS A 409 13.10 3.35 22.19
C LYS A 409 14.17 3.97 21.29
N PRO A 410 15.42 3.47 21.33
CA PRO A 410 16.49 3.91 20.44
C PRO A 410 16.08 3.91 18.96
N LEU A 411 16.53 4.90 18.20
CA LEU A 411 16.09 5.13 16.81
C LEU A 411 17.28 5.12 15.86
N VAL A 412 17.19 4.31 14.81
CA VAL A 412 18.19 4.25 13.73
C VAL A 412 17.50 4.65 12.42
N LEU A 413 17.79 5.86 11.94
CA LEU A 413 17.29 6.42 10.69
C LEU A 413 18.29 6.11 9.58
N VAL A 414 17.89 5.33 8.58
CA VAL A 414 18.79 4.83 7.53
C VAL A 414 18.26 5.16 6.16
N SER A 415 19.05 5.85 5.36
CA SER A 415 18.63 6.28 4.03
C SER A 415 19.70 6.12 2.96
N ALA A 416 19.26 6.07 1.69
CA ALA A 416 20.13 6.18 0.52
C ALA A 416 19.49 7.04 -0.58
N GLY A 417 20.29 7.90 -1.19
CA GLY A 417 19.82 8.81 -2.25
C GLY A 417 18.67 9.71 -1.77
N VAL A 418 17.60 9.86 -2.55
CA VAL A 418 16.45 10.70 -2.20
C VAL A 418 15.61 10.13 -1.03
N GLY A 419 15.88 8.89 -0.59
CA GLY A 419 15.29 8.32 0.63
C GLY A 419 15.62 9.09 1.92
N LEU A 420 16.50 10.06 1.86
CA LEU A 420 16.79 10.97 2.98
C LEU A 420 15.59 11.85 3.36
N THR A 421 14.62 12.06 2.46
CA THR A 421 13.54 13.05 2.67
C THR A 421 12.70 12.79 3.93
N PRO A 422 12.11 11.60 4.16
CA PRO A 422 11.38 11.33 5.40
C PRO A 422 12.33 11.29 6.62
N MET A 423 13.57 10.81 6.44
CA MET A 423 14.54 10.73 7.52
C MET A 423 14.98 12.10 8.03
N LEU A 424 15.10 13.07 7.12
CA LEU A 424 15.45 14.45 7.50
C LEU A 424 14.28 15.13 8.24
N ALA A 425 13.05 14.93 7.80
CA ALA A 425 11.88 15.40 8.55
C ALA A 425 11.83 14.81 9.96
N MET A 426 12.12 13.51 10.10
CA MET A 426 12.21 12.84 11.40
C MET A 426 13.38 13.37 12.25
N LEU A 427 14.53 13.66 11.62
CA LEU A 427 15.67 14.25 12.31
C LEU A 427 15.35 15.66 12.83
N HIS A 428 14.59 16.47 12.07
CA HIS A 428 14.07 17.77 12.55
C HIS A 428 13.21 17.61 13.80
N GLU A 429 12.32 16.62 13.84
CA GLU A 429 11.43 16.38 14.97
C GLU A 429 12.23 15.96 16.22
N VAL A 430 13.12 14.97 16.09
CA VAL A 430 13.92 14.47 17.22
C VAL A 430 15.01 15.44 17.68
N SER A 431 15.44 16.41 16.85
CA SER A 431 16.40 17.42 17.26
C SER A 431 15.82 18.45 18.23
N THR A 432 14.48 18.59 18.26
CA THR A 432 13.73 19.47 19.18
C THR A 432 13.08 18.70 20.32
N ASP A 433 13.17 17.35 20.31
CA ASP A 433 12.63 16.51 21.37
C ASP A 433 13.55 16.57 22.60
N GLU A 434 12.98 16.86 23.77
CA GLU A 434 13.68 16.89 25.05
C GLU A 434 13.91 15.48 25.65
N SER A 435 13.55 14.41 24.90
CA SER A 435 13.74 13.03 25.36
C SER A 435 15.22 12.62 25.31
N ASP A 436 15.65 11.77 26.26
CA ASP A 436 16.97 11.15 26.27
C ASP A 436 17.12 10.02 25.24
N ARG A 437 16.30 9.97 24.25
CA ARG A 437 16.24 8.93 23.21
C ARG A 437 17.51 8.92 22.37
N PRO A 438 18.29 7.82 22.30
CA PRO A 438 19.44 7.71 21.40
C PRO A 438 18.98 7.68 19.93
N VAL A 439 19.64 8.48 19.08
CA VAL A 439 19.31 8.59 17.65
C VAL A 439 20.57 8.43 16.80
N TRP A 440 20.52 7.55 15.82
CA TRP A 440 21.58 7.41 14.81
C TRP A 440 21.02 7.70 13.43
N TYR A 441 21.67 8.63 12.73
CA TYR A 441 21.32 9.01 11.37
C TYR A 441 22.37 8.48 10.39
N PHE A 442 21.96 7.55 9.53
CA PHE A 442 22.79 6.96 8.49
C PHE A 442 22.32 7.38 7.13
N HIS A 443 23.24 7.91 6.32
CA HIS A 443 22.90 8.24 4.94
C HIS A 443 23.97 7.77 3.97
N GLY A 444 23.55 7.13 2.86
CA GLY A 444 24.39 6.73 1.74
C GLY A 444 24.15 7.58 0.50
N ALA A 445 25.21 8.22 0.02
CA ALA A 445 25.21 8.93 -1.25
C ALA A 445 26.34 8.42 -2.18
N ARG A 446 26.31 8.85 -3.45
CA ARG A 446 27.41 8.53 -4.37
C ARG A 446 28.68 9.30 -4.02
N ASN A 447 28.53 10.61 -3.79
CA ASN A 447 29.58 11.59 -3.46
C ASN A 447 28.92 12.86 -2.92
N GLY A 448 29.69 13.88 -2.58
CA GLY A 448 29.19 15.14 -2.03
C GLY A 448 28.25 15.91 -2.97
N ARG A 449 28.42 15.81 -4.29
CA ARG A 449 27.52 16.47 -5.25
C ARG A 449 26.13 15.81 -5.33
N ALA A 450 26.03 14.54 -4.96
CA ALA A 450 24.78 13.79 -4.91
C ALA A 450 24.12 13.81 -3.51
N TYR A 451 24.77 14.39 -2.51
CA TYR A 451 24.28 14.48 -1.14
C TYR A 451 23.42 15.73 -0.95
N ALA A 452 22.13 15.61 -1.24
CA ALA A 452 21.17 16.69 -1.05
C ALA A 452 20.94 16.98 0.45
N LEU A 453 20.61 18.23 0.79
CA LEU A 453 20.22 18.67 2.14
C LEU A 453 21.26 18.34 3.24
N GLY A 454 22.47 17.93 2.90
CA GLY A 454 23.52 17.54 3.84
C GLY A 454 23.91 18.65 4.82
N GLY A 455 23.81 19.92 4.38
CA GLY A 455 24.09 21.08 5.22
C GLY A 455 23.13 21.26 6.42
N GLU A 456 21.95 20.60 6.41
CA GLU A 456 21.01 20.64 7.53
C GLU A 456 21.31 19.58 8.60
N VAL A 457 21.96 18.48 8.23
CA VAL A 457 22.16 17.32 9.12
C VAL A 457 23.07 17.66 10.30
N ASP A 458 24.22 18.27 10.08
CA ASP A 458 25.17 18.59 11.13
C ASP A 458 24.60 19.52 12.22
N PRO A 459 23.92 20.62 11.89
CA PRO A 459 23.24 21.45 12.90
C PRO A 459 22.17 20.70 13.69
N LEU A 460 21.39 19.82 13.06
CA LEU A 460 20.35 19.02 13.73
C LEU A 460 20.95 17.98 14.68
N ILE A 461 22.03 17.31 14.28
CA ILE A 461 22.76 16.40 15.15
C ILE A 461 23.41 17.15 16.33
N ALA A 462 23.99 18.32 16.08
CA ALA A 462 24.60 19.13 17.14
C ALA A 462 23.57 19.68 18.15
N ALA A 463 22.32 19.85 17.74
CA ALA A 463 21.24 20.30 18.61
C ALA A 463 20.75 19.20 19.59
N ASN A 464 21.02 17.92 19.33
CA ASN A 464 20.62 16.81 20.17
C ASN A 464 21.86 16.01 20.64
N SER A 465 22.19 16.10 21.93
CA SER A 465 23.37 15.43 22.53
C SER A 465 23.30 13.89 22.44
N ASN A 466 22.14 13.31 22.23
CA ASN A 466 21.90 11.87 22.10
C ASN A 466 21.87 11.41 20.63
N ALA A 467 22.12 12.33 19.68
CA ALA A 467 22.13 12.03 18.25
C ALA A 467 23.55 11.90 17.70
N ALA A 468 23.75 10.94 16.82
CA ALA A 468 24.98 10.76 16.06
C ALA A 468 24.66 10.53 14.57
N ARG A 469 25.58 10.92 13.67
CA ARG A 469 25.45 10.63 12.25
C ARG A 469 26.58 9.77 11.72
N GLN A 470 26.31 9.09 10.61
CA GLN A 470 27.35 8.45 9.79
C GLN A 470 26.97 8.53 8.31
N ILE A 471 27.79 9.24 7.53
CA ILE A 471 27.58 9.47 6.10
C ILE A 471 28.54 8.59 5.29
N PHE A 472 27.98 7.84 4.34
CA PHE A 472 28.71 6.92 3.48
C PHE A 472 28.74 7.44 2.03
N PHE A 473 29.95 7.51 1.43
CA PHE A 473 30.09 7.79 -0.01
C PHE A 473 30.60 6.55 -0.73
N SER A 474 29.81 6.09 -1.72
CA SER A 474 30.16 4.89 -2.50
C SER A 474 31.19 5.15 -3.60
N ALA A 475 31.29 6.38 -4.09
CA ALA A 475 32.27 6.83 -5.09
C ALA A 475 32.69 8.29 -4.82
N PRO A 476 33.41 8.56 -3.72
CA PRO A 476 33.83 9.92 -3.36
C PRO A 476 34.76 10.51 -4.40
N GLU A 477 34.62 11.83 -4.64
CA GLU A 477 35.43 12.63 -5.57
C GLU A 477 36.63 13.27 -4.85
N SER A 478 37.47 13.96 -5.61
CA SER A 478 38.68 14.62 -5.05
C SER A 478 38.36 15.79 -4.10
N THR A 479 37.14 16.31 -4.16
CA THR A 479 36.62 17.35 -3.27
C THR A 479 35.98 16.80 -2.00
N ASP A 480 35.83 15.48 -1.88
CA ASP A 480 35.24 14.82 -0.74
C ASP A 480 36.32 14.39 0.28
N TYR A 481 36.19 14.81 1.50
CA TYR A 481 37.20 14.56 2.55
C TYR A 481 36.63 13.64 3.63
N LEU A 482 37.26 12.47 3.80
CA LEU A 482 36.95 11.52 4.87
C LEU A 482 37.12 12.18 6.27
N GLY A 483 36.13 11.99 7.15
CA GLY A 483 36.07 12.62 8.46
C GLY A 483 35.63 14.09 8.44
N LYS A 484 35.27 14.65 7.27
CA LYS A 484 34.71 16.00 7.14
C LYS A 484 33.39 16.01 6.36
N THR A 485 33.42 15.66 5.07
CA THR A 485 32.24 15.64 4.22
C THR A 485 31.51 14.29 4.27
N PHE A 486 32.20 13.23 4.61
CA PHE A 486 31.64 11.89 4.83
C PHE A 486 32.51 11.10 5.83
N ASP A 487 31.93 10.06 6.42
CA ASP A 487 32.52 9.32 7.55
C ASP A 487 33.05 7.94 7.14
N ALA A 488 32.49 7.33 6.09
CA ALA A 488 32.90 6.01 5.62
C ALA A 488 32.79 5.87 4.09
N ARG A 489 33.66 5.02 3.53
CA ARG A 489 33.61 4.66 2.09
C ARG A 489 32.75 3.41 1.88
N GLY A 490 32.00 3.40 0.77
CA GLY A 490 31.20 2.24 0.39
C GLY A 490 29.71 2.44 0.63
N ARG A 491 28.98 1.35 0.75
CA ARG A 491 27.55 1.32 1.02
C ARG A 491 27.30 0.92 2.47
N ILE A 492 26.26 1.44 3.06
CA ILE A 492 25.78 1.03 4.39
C ILE A 492 25.42 -0.45 4.37
N THR A 493 25.89 -1.21 5.34
CA THR A 493 25.60 -2.63 5.54
C THR A 493 24.87 -2.87 6.86
N ALA A 494 24.22 -4.02 6.99
CA ALA A 494 23.60 -4.40 8.26
C ALA A 494 24.64 -4.52 9.42
N ALA A 495 25.88 -4.91 9.09
CA ALA A 495 26.96 -4.98 10.08
C ALA A 495 27.30 -3.60 10.67
N ASP A 496 27.28 -2.53 9.85
CA ASP A 496 27.49 -1.16 10.34
C ASP A 496 26.41 -0.78 11.37
N LEU A 497 25.15 -1.11 11.09
CA LEU A 497 24.02 -0.80 11.97
C LEU A 497 24.01 -1.65 13.25
N LEU A 498 24.36 -2.93 13.16
CA LEU A 498 24.44 -3.83 14.31
C LEU A 498 25.60 -3.47 15.26
N SER A 499 26.68 -2.89 14.72
CA SER A 499 27.85 -2.46 15.52
C SER A 499 27.60 -1.24 16.42
N LEU A 500 26.45 -0.52 16.21
CA LEU A 500 26.11 0.68 17.00
C LEU A 500 25.81 0.42 18.47
N GLY A 501 25.47 -0.81 18.84
CA GLY A 501 25.00 -1.11 20.19
C GLY A 501 23.59 -0.55 20.49
N ALA A 502 22.82 -0.16 19.44
CA ALA A 502 21.44 0.29 19.60
C ALA A 502 20.52 -0.81 20.19
N GLY A 503 20.92 -2.05 20.01
CA GLY A 503 20.24 -3.23 20.52
C GLY A 503 19.10 -3.72 19.61
N PRO A 504 18.62 -4.96 19.85
CA PRO A 504 17.58 -5.57 19.01
C PRO A 504 16.19 -4.92 19.19
N ASN A 505 16.01 -4.12 20.23
CA ASN A 505 14.75 -3.41 20.53
C ASN A 505 14.70 -1.99 19.93
N ALA A 506 15.76 -1.53 19.27
CA ALA A 506 15.78 -0.25 18.59
C ALA A 506 14.85 -0.27 17.36
N HIS A 507 14.26 0.88 17.03
CA HIS A 507 13.54 1.05 15.78
C HIS A 507 14.51 1.37 14.64
N TYR A 508 14.46 0.57 13.59
CA TYR A 508 15.22 0.78 12.35
C TYR A 508 14.27 1.26 11.25
N LEU A 509 14.37 2.53 10.87
CA LEU A 509 13.56 3.11 9.80
C LEU A 509 14.42 3.23 8.55
N LEU A 510 14.01 2.54 7.48
CA LEU A 510 14.78 2.41 6.25
C LEU A 510 14.05 3.10 5.09
N CYS A 511 14.76 3.94 4.31
CA CYS A 511 14.21 4.51 3.09
C CYS A 511 15.29 4.65 2.00
N GLY A 512 14.97 4.17 0.78
CA GLY A 512 15.89 4.19 -0.34
C GLY A 512 15.54 3.18 -1.42
N PRO A 513 16.50 2.84 -2.31
CA PRO A 513 16.29 1.82 -3.33
C PRO A 513 15.88 0.47 -2.74
N LEU A 514 15.00 -0.26 -3.43
CA LEU A 514 14.45 -1.53 -2.95
C LEU A 514 15.53 -2.55 -2.53
N GLU A 515 16.55 -2.74 -3.38
CA GLU A 515 17.64 -3.67 -3.09
C GLU A 515 18.44 -3.30 -1.82
N PHE A 516 18.64 -1.99 -1.60
CA PHE A 516 19.29 -1.48 -0.39
C PHE A 516 18.48 -1.82 0.87
N MET A 517 17.19 -1.54 0.85
CA MET A 517 16.32 -1.79 2.00
C MET A 517 16.15 -3.28 2.28
N THR A 518 15.98 -4.11 1.22
CA THR A 518 15.86 -5.56 1.36
C THR A 518 17.13 -6.18 1.95
N GLY A 519 18.29 -5.76 1.46
CA GLY A 519 19.59 -6.25 1.98
C GLY A 519 19.79 -5.89 3.45
N LEU A 520 19.48 -4.65 3.85
CA LEU A 520 19.57 -4.21 5.25
C LEU A 520 18.57 -4.96 6.13
N LYS A 521 17.30 -5.08 5.71
CA LYS A 521 16.28 -5.81 6.45
C LYS A 521 16.71 -7.25 6.72
N THR A 522 17.10 -7.98 5.68
CA THR A 522 17.57 -9.38 5.81
C THR A 522 18.76 -9.50 6.76
N GLY A 523 19.73 -8.60 6.65
CA GLY A 523 20.90 -8.61 7.51
C GLY A 523 20.61 -8.24 8.96
N LEU A 524 19.70 -7.30 9.23
CA LEU A 524 19.25 -6.93 10.57
C LEU A 524 18.47 -8.08 11.23
N GLU A 525 17.58 -8.74 10.52
CA GLU A 525 16.83 -9.90 11.00
C GLU A 525 17.78 -11.07 11.33
N ALA A 526 18.78 -11.33 10.46
CA ALA A 526 19.82 -12.32 10.73
C ALA A 526 20.67 -11.95 11.95
N GLY A 527 20.83 -10.66 12.24
CA GLY A 527 21.50 -10.13 13.44
C GLY A 527 20.63 -10.11 14.70
N GLY A 528 19.38 -10.62 14.64
CA GLY A 528 18.49 -10.76 15.80
C GLY A 528 17.57 -9.56 16.04
N VAL A 529 17.48 -8.59 15.12
CA VAL A 529 16.51 -7.49 15.20
C VAL A 529 15.13 -8.05 14.82
N ALA A 530 14.14 -7.82 15.66
CA ALA A 530 12.78 -8.27 15.39
C ALA A 530 12.19 -7.55 14.17
N THR A 531 11.42 -8.26 13.34
CA THR A 531 10.87 -7.74 12.08
C THR A 531 9.97 -6.52 12.29
N ASP A 532 9.26 -6.44 13.41
CA ASP A 532 8.37 -5.32 13.77
C ASP A 532 9.14 -4.05 14.17
N GLN A 533 10.42 -4.18 14.53
CA GLN A 533 11.32 -3.06 14.77
C GLN A 533 11.91 -2.47 13.47
N ILE A 534 11.74 -3.13 12.33
CA ILE A 534 12.25 -2.68 11.04
C ILE A 534 11.09 -2.17 10.19
N LYS A 535 11.01 -0.84 10.06
CA LYS A 535 10.04 -0.15 9.21
C LYS A 535 10.72 0.38 7.95
N PHE A 536 10.01 0.41 6.84
CA PHE A 536 10.56 0.94 5.59
C PHE A 536 9.48 1.61 4.75
N GLU A 537 9.89 2.60 3.97
CA GLU A 537 9.07 3.24 2.95
C GLU A 537 9.70 3.06 1.57
N THR A 538 8.89 2.59 0.61
CA THR A 538 9.30 2.44 -0.79
C THR A 538 8.77 3.59 -1.62
N PHE A 539 9.63 4.28 -2.34
CA PHE A 539 9.19 5.20 -3.39
C PHE A 539 8.76 4.38 -4.60
N GLY A 540 7.50 4.58 -5.02
CA GLY A 540 6.87 3.76 -6.03
C GLY A 540 7.63 3.70 -7.35
N ALA A 541 7.63 2.50 -7.94
CA ALA A 541 7.97 2.29 -9.33
C ALA A 541 6.85 2.77 -10.25
#